data_72be6e4eabf9616495285ea06f00856d
#
_entry.id   72be6e4eabf9616495285ea06f00856d
#
_cell.length_a   1.000
_cell.length_b   1.000
_cell.length_c   1.000
_cell.angle_alpha   90.00
_cell.angle_beta   90.00
_cell.angle_gamma   90.00
#
_symmetry.space_group_name_H-M   'P 1'
#
loop_
_entity.id
_entity.type
_entity.pdbx_description
1 polymer ?
#
loop_
_entity_poly.entity_id
_entity_poly.type
_entity_poly.pdbx_seq_one_letter_code
_entity_poly.pdbx_strand_id
1 'polypeptide(L)'
;MDNLPFGQAPFNRSGRFFKGNLHTHSTNSDGDHGPAEVVDFYHRAGYDFLTLSDHFLERYDYPVTDTRALRRDDFTTLIGAEL
;
A
#
# COMPACT_ATOMS: atom_id res chain seq x y z
N MET A 1 -11.46 22.57 16.10
CA MET A 1 -11.51 22.27 15.30
C MET A 1 -11.82 22.49 15.05
N ASP A 2 -11.81 22.57 15.37
CA ASP A 2 -12.13 22.48 14.82
C ASP A 2 -12.70 22.20 14.98
N ASN A 3 -13.15 21.83 15.57
CA ASN A 3 -13.71 21.23 15.45
C ASN A 3 -13.96 20.73 15.28
N LEU A 4 -13.59 20.19 15.76
CA LEU A 4 -13.95 19.43 15.03
C LEU A 4 -15.02 19.11 14.99
N PRO A 5 -15.61 19.23 14.93
CA PRO A 5 -16.28 18.15 14.66
C PRO A 5 -15.67 17.43 13.63
N PHE A 6 -16.09 16.31 13.54
CA PHE A 6 -15.49 15.52 12.58
C PHE A 6 -15.48 16.14 11.26
N GLY A 7 -16.49 16.72 10.90
CA GLY A 7 -16.58 17.24 9.62
C GLY A 7 -15.53 18.18 9.22
N GLN A 8 -14.94 18.86 10.14
CA GLN A 8 -13.94 19.70 9.73
C GLN A 8 -12.65 19.10 9.84
N ALA A 9 -12.50 18.05 10.43
CA ALA A 9 -11.24 17.56 10.63
C ALA A 9 -10.71 17.10 9.42
N PRO A 10 -10.35 16.07 8.97
CA PRO A 10 -9.39 15.93 7.91
C PRO A 10 -9.84 16.52 6.59
N PHE A 11 -11.13 16.71 6.41
CA PHE A 11 -11.62 17.03 5.08
C PHE A 11 -11.79 18.52 4.83
N ASN A 12 -11.67 19.33 5.84
CA ASN A 12 -11.81 20.77 5.68
C ASN A 12 -10.51 21.52 5.82
N ARG A 13 -9.38 20.82 5.92
CA ARG A 13 -8.10 21.48 6.13
C ARG A 13 -7.43 21.68 4.79
N SER A 14 -6.56 22.65 4.74
CA SER A 14 -5.67 22.78 3.64
C SER A 14 -4.79 21.56 3.55
N GLY A 15 -4.40 21.15 2.40
CA GLY A 15 -3.58 19.99 2.21
C GLY A 15 -4.16 19.11 1.12
N ARG A 16 -3.84 17.85 1.12
CA ARG A 16 -4.32 16.98 0.06
C ARG A 16 -4.76 15.63 0.64
N PHE A 17 -5.57 14.93 -0.11
CA PHE A 17 -5.94 13.56 0.22
C PHE A 17 -4.90 12.63 -0.33
N PHE A 18 -4.67 11.53 0.37
CA PHE A 18 -3.75 10.49 -0.07
C PHE A 18 -4.56 9.31 -0.60
N LYS A 19 -4.08 8.72 -1.68
CA LYS A 19 -4.72 7.60 -2.31
C LYS A 19 -3.89 6.35 -2.06
N GLY A 20 -4.48 5.33 -1.47
CA GLY A 20 -3.75 4.13 -1.14
C GLY A 20 -4.54 2.86 -1.34
N ASN A 21 -3.83 1.74 -1.40
CA ASN A 21 -4.42 0.42 -1.46
C ASN A 21 -3.77 -0.43 -0.37
N LEU A 22 -4.58 -0.97 0.54
CA LEU A 22 -4.09 -1.73 1.67
C LEU A 22 -4.13 -3.25 1.45
N HIS A 23 -4.50 -3.70 0.28
CA HIS A 23 -4.63 -5.12 0.02
C HIS A 23 -4.30 -5.43 -1.44
N THR A 24 -3.13 -5.98 -1.67
CA THR A 24 -2.76 -6.40 -3.01
C THR A 24 -1.73 -7.54 -2.92
N HIS A 25 -1.62 -8.32 -3.96
CA HIS A 25 -0.76 -9.50 -3.98
C HIS A 25 0.27 -9.40 -5.11
N SER A 26 1.36 -10.13 -4.93
CA SER A 26 2.41 -10.25 -5.93
C SER A 26 2.64 -11.71 -6.26
N THR A 27 3.63 -11.98 -7.09
CA THR A 27 4.04 -13.36 -7.39
C THR A 27 4.63 -14.08 -6.20
N ASN A 28 4.81 -13.41 -5.06
CA ASN A 28 5.22 -14.09 -3.83
C ASN A 28 4.08 -14.96 -3.29
N SER A 29 2.85 -14.71 -3.72
CA SER A 29 1.73 -15.63 -3.47
C SER A 29 0.97 -15.86 -4.77
N ASP A 30 -0.22 -15.34 -4.94
CA ASP A 30 -1.07 -15.65 -6.09
C ASP A 30 -1.26 -14.50 -7.08
N GLY A 31 -0.46 -13.46 -6.98
CA GLY A 31 -0.53 -12.37 -7.94
C GLY A 31 0.21 -12.69 -9.23
N ASP A 32 -0.01 -11.88 -10.23
CA ASP A 32 0.55 -12.11 -11.56
C ASP A 32 1.84 -11.35 -11.82
N HIS A 33 2.18 -10.38 -10.97
CA HIS A 33 3.33 -9.51 -11.16
C HIS A 33 4.21 -9.48 -9.94
N GLY A 34 5.51 -9.29 -10.14
CA GLY A 34 6.46 -9.21 -9.03
C GLY A 34 6.26 -7.96 -8.20
N PRO A 35 6.82 -7.92 -6.98
CA PRO A 35 6.65 -6.78 -6.08
C PRO A 35 7.03 -5.44 -6.71
N ALA A 36 8.14 -5.36 -7.42
CA ALA A 36 8.57 -4.11 -8.03
C ALA A 36 7.61 -3.64 -9.12
N GLU A 37 7.08 -4.57 -9.89
CA GLU A 37 6.11 -4.24 -10.94
C GLU A 37 4.80 -3.74 -10.34
N VAL A 38 4.35 -4.37 -9.25
CA VAL A 38 3.13 -3.97 -8.58
C VAL A 38 3.28 -2.55 -8.02
N VAL A 39 4.38 -2.28 -7.35
CA VAL A 39 4.65 -0.95 -6.82
C VAL A 39 4.68 0.08 -7.94
N ASP A 40 5.38 -0.22 -9.02
CA ASP A 40 5.48 0.70 -10.14
C ASP A 40 4.12 1.00 -10.77
N PHE A 41 3.29 -0.01 -10.90
CA PHE A 41 1.94 0.16 -11.45
C PHE A 41 1.12 1.14 -10.60
N TYR A 42 1.10 0.93 -9.28
CA TYR A 42 0.31 1.80 -8.41
C TYR A 42 0.90 3.20 -8.33
N HIS A 43 2.22 3.32 -8.33
CA HIS A 43 2.87 4.63 -8.33
C HIS A 43 2.49 5.41 -9.60
N ARG A 44 2.56 4.77 -10.76
CA ARG A 44 2.20 5.42 -12.03
C ARG A 44 0.70 5.72 -12.13
N ALA A 45 -0.12 4.98 -11.42
CA ALA A 45 -1.57 5.23 -11.39
C ALA A 45 -1.97 6.34 -10.44
N GLY A 46 -0.99 7.00 -9.81
CA GLY A 46 -1.27 8.14 -8.93
C GLY A 46 -1.53 7.79 -7.48
N TYR A 47 -1.23 6.57 -7.06
CA TYR A 47 -1.35 6.17 -5.67
C TYR A 47 -0.19 6.74 -4.87
N ASP A 48 -0.43 6.98 -3.58
CA ASP A 48 0.56 7.53 -2.67
C ASP A 48 1.16 6.45 -1.79
N PHE A 49 0.44 5.36 -1.56
CA PHE A 49 0.95 4.25 -0.75
C PHE A 49 0.27 2.94 -1.11
N LEU A 50 0.91 1.85 -0.68
CA LEU A 50 0.48 0.50 -1.02
C LEU A 50 0.90 -0.47 0.07
N THR A 51 0.07 -1.47 0.35
CA THR A 51 0.48 -2.64 1.11
C THR A 51 0.46 -3.85 0.19
N LEU A 52 1.61 -4.52 0.06
CA LEU A 52 1.65 -5.83 -0.52
C LEU A 52 1.35 -6.83 0.59
N SER A 53 0.15 -7.39 0.57
CA SER A 53 -0.31 -8.30 1.61
C SER A 53 -0.47 -9.70 1.04
N ASP A 54 0.64 -10.26 0.57
CA ASP A 54 0.63 -11.61 0.02
C ASP A 54 0.11 -12.64 1.02
N HIS A 55 -0.47 -13.73 0.53
CA HIS A 55 -1.01 -14.78 1.39
C HIS A 55 0.07 -15.42 2.25
N PHE A 56 -0.11 -15.38 3.56
CA PHE A 56 0.85 -15.96 4.51
C PHE A 56 0.48 -17.43 4.72
N LEU A 57 0.74 -18.24 3.70
CA LEU A 57 0.36 -19.66 3.67
C LEU A 57 1.58 -20.53 3.38
N GLU A 58 1.51 -21.75 3.86
CA GLU A 58 2.60 -22.71 3.69
C GLU A 58 2.97 -22.91 2.22
N ARG A 59 1.99 -23.00 1.33
CA ARG A 59 2.28 -23.24 -0.09
C ARG A 59 3.01 -22.10 -0.78
N TYR A 60 3.09 -20.93 -0.13
CA TYR A 60 3.87 -19.81 -0.62
C TYR A 60 5.07 -19.54 0.29
N ASP A 61 5.35 -20.44 1.20
CA ASP A 61 6.47 -20.33 2.13
C ASP A 61 6.34 -19.13 3.07
N TYR A 62 5.11 -18.84 3.50
CA TYR A 62 4.81 -17.79 4.48
C TYR A 62 5.44 -16.44 4.15
N PRO A 63 5.18 -15.87 2.98
CA PRO A 63 5.87 -14.65 2.58
C PRO A 63 5.41 -13.43 3.37
N VAL A 64 6.38 -12.63 3.78
CA VAL A 64 6.13 -11.26 4.21
C VAL A 64 7.06 -10.42 3.34
N THR A 65 6.50 -9.77 2.34
CA THR A 65 7.30 -9.09 1.34
C THR A 65 7.86 -7.79 1.88
N ASP A 66 9.18 -7.68 1.89
CA ASP A 66 9.85 -6.46 2.32
C ASP A 66 9.92 -5.49 1.15
N THR A 67 9.09 -4.46 1.19
CA THR A 67 8.98 -3.49 0.12
C THR A 67 9.75 -2.21 0.40
N ARG A 68 10.56 -2.16 1.46
CA ARG A 68 11.27 -0.92 1.83
C ARG A 68 12.16 -0.38 0.72
N ALA A 69 12.81 -1.26 -0.02
CA ALA A 69 13.68 -0.85 -1.11
C ALA A 69 12.92 -0.29 -2.30
N LEU A 70 11.60 -0.43 -2.33
CA LEU A 70 10.76 0.04 -3.43
C LEU A 70 10.10 1.39 -3.13
N ARG A 71 10.33 1.94 -1.96
CA ARG A 71 9.79 3.24 -1.58
C ARG A 71 10.47 4.37 -2.35
N ARG A 72 9.73 5.44 -2.59
CA ARG A 72 10.22 6.61 -3.31
C ARG A 72 9.83 7.87 -2.54
N ASP A 73 10.32 9.03 -2.96
CA ASP A 73 10.01 10.28 -2.28
C ASP A 73 8.52 10.59 -2.23
N ASP A 74 7.79 10.16 -3.24
CA ASP A 74 6.37 10.45 -3.38
C ASP A 74 5.51 9.19 -3.29
N PHE A 75 6.06 8.07 -2.82
CA PHE A 75 5.32 6.81 -2.75
C PHE A 75 5.89 5.92 -1.65
N THR A 76 5.07 5.51 -0.71
CA THR A 76 5.53 4.65 0.36
C THR A 76 4.81 3.32 0.37
N THR A 77 5.34 2.38 1.13
CA THR A 77 4.74 1.07 1.30
C THR A 77 4.62 0.73 2.76
N LEU A 78 3.61 -0.09 3.07
CA LEU A 78 3.44 -0.67 4.40
C LEU A 78 3.66 -2.16 4.26
N ILE A 79 4.37 -2.74 5.19
CA ILE A 79 4.65 -4.18 5.14
C ILE A 79 3.50 -4.92 5.81
N GLY A 80 2.95 -5.90 5.12
CA GLY A 80 1.82 -6.65 5.64
C GLY A 80 1.73 -8.03 5.03
N ALA A 81 0.76 -8.78 5.51
CA ALA A 81 0.48 -10.12 5.01
C ALA A 81 -0.99 -10.44 5.20
N GLU A 82 -1.51 -11.33 4.38
CA GLU A 82 -2.88 -11.80 4.51
C GLU A 82 -2.90 -13.18 5.11
N LEU A 83 -3.60 -13.34 6.22
CA LEU A 83 -3.70 -14.64 6.89
C LEU A 83 -4.80 -15.51 6.31
#